data_af6a0fc46e70e96bb2dd721acb4fbd77
#
_entry.id   af6a0fc46e70e96bb2dd721acb4fbd77
#
_cell.length_a   1.000
_cell.length_b   1.000
_cell.length_c   1.000
_cell.angle_alpha   90.00
_cell.angle_beta   90.00
_cell.angle_gamma   90.00
#
_symmetry.space_group_name_H-M   'P 1'
#
loop_
_entity.id
_entity.type
_entity.pdbx_description
1 polymer ?
#
loop_
_entity_poly.entity_id
_entity_poly.type
_entity_poly.pdbx_seq_one_letter_code
_entity_poly.pdbx_strand_id
1 'polypeptide(L)'
;MSAESIPSTLTRLPWLDELVDYLKTHEDDLWSWFSTETDREKQADAVRLDLLRTTYRIDRESQTQLYETADAVAGTLGIDAPLTIYQAQQSPDLNATLKFVPGEIHVVLHGPLLETLDNGELKALLGHELSHYLLWTDWDSEILIAHEIILGMLNDPRGDEVHLETYRRLQLFTEVFCDRGGLLACGDLATAVRVEVKMQTGLKEVDAASYLQQAEEAASKNGDGTPGTFVTEGFSHPEAFLRVRAIQLWNSTASPVDSDSVANSENASTVERTIRRMIEGPLSLEQIDLPGQRHLTAVTRQVISEILEPAWMKSELATSHARLFFPDIEHAPATPPVDDAGSPLKIAAIIADGDKTLARYFSSILLDFVTADRDIQEAALAWATQKADAWGIAECFAEFATKELKLRKKQFQQIRSDAESLIKQAETSPTAT
;
A
#
# COMPACT_ATOMS: atom_id res chain seq x y z
N MET A 1 -28.69 -1.04 -21.56
CA MET A 1 -27.39 -1.07 -20.89
C MET A 1 -27.15 -2.54 -20.56
N SER A 2 -26.17 -3.19 -21.18
CA SER A 2 -25.79 -4.57 -20.85
C SER A 2 -25.27 -4.59 -19.41
N ALA A 3 -25.76 -5.53 -18.60
CA ALA A 3 -25.24 -5.75 -17.25
C ALA A 3 -23.75 -6.08 -17.39
N GLU A 4 -22.88 -5.23 -16.86
CA GLU A 4 -21.47 -5.52 -16.74
C GLU A 4 -21.32 -6.70 -15.77
N SER A 5 -20.58 -7.74 -16.14
CA SER A 5 -20.35 -8.88 -15.26
C SER A 5 -19.35 -8.45 -14.16
N ILE A 6 -19.63 -8.83 -12.90
CA ILE A 6 -18.75 -8.56 -11.76
C ILE A 6 -17.75 -9.72 -11.64
N PRO A 7 -16.47 -9.46 -11.25
CA PRO A 7 -15.52 -10.53 -10.95
C PRO A 7 -16.12 -11.55 -9.97
N SER A 8 -15.90 -12.84 -10.22
CA SER A 8 -16.61 -13.90 -9.49
C SER A 8 -15.93 -14.32 -8.17
N THR A 9 -14.74 -13.81 -7.87
CA THR A 9 -13.95 -14.22 -6.70
C THR A 9 -13.16 -13.04 -6.12
N LEU A 10 -13.09 -13.00 -4.79
CA LEU A 10 -12.19 -12.11 -4.07
C LEU A 10 -10.79 -12.70 -4.02
N THR A 11 -9.80 -11.89 -4.35
CA THR A 11 -8.38 -12.23 -4.21
C THR A 11 -7.71 -11.23 -3.28
N ARG A 12 -6.76 -11.71 -2.49
CA ARG A 12 -5.95 -10.84 -1.63
C ARG A 12 -5.18 -9.82 -2.50
N LEU A 13 -5.12 -8.56 -2.05
CA LEU A 13 -4.41 -7.52 -2.77
C LEU A 13 -2.88 -7.71 -2.60
N PRO A 14 -2.08 -7.46 -3.66
CA PRO A 14 -0.63 -7.73 -3.63
C PRO A 14 0.13 -7.03 -2.49
N TRP A 15 -0.26 -5.82 -2.13
CA TRP A 15 0.38 -5.09 -1.03
C TRP A 15 0.20 -5.81 0.33
N LEU A 16 -0.95 -6.45 0.55
CA LEU A 16 -1.19 -7.24 1.77
C LEU A 16 -0.24 -8.45 1.83
N ASP A 17 0.04 -9.08 0.68
CA ASP A 17 1.03 -10.17 0.59
C ASP A 17 2.44 -9.67 0.91
N GLU A 18 2.82 -8.52 0.38
CA GLU A 18 4.13 -7.91 0.63
C GLU A 18 4.32 -7.55 2.11
N LEU A 19 3.28 -7.03 2.78
CA LEU A 19 3.32 -6.75 4.21
C LEU A 19 3.49 -8.03 5.04
N VAL A 20 2.72 -9.08 4.72
CA VAL A 20 2.84 -10.38 5.38
C VAL A 20 4.24 -10.96 5.21
N ASP A 21 4.78 -10.94 3.99
CA ASP A 21 6.14 -11.41 3.71
C ASP A 21 7.20 -10.60 4.44
N TYR A 22 7.01 -9.27 4.53
CA TYR A 22 7.89 -8.41 5.31
C TYR A 22 7.91 -8.83 6.77
N LEU A 23 6.73 -8.94 7.40
CA LEU A 23 6.61 -9.27 8.82
C LEU A 23 7.15 -10.67 9.14
N LYS A 24 6.88 -11.66 8.31
CA LYS A 24 7.44 -13.02 8.46
C LYS A 24 8.96 -13.07 8.34
N THR A 25 9.56 -12.16 7.57
CA THR A 25 11.00 -12.20 7.27
C THR A 25 11.82 -11.32 8.20
N HIS A 26 11.27 -10.18 8.65
CA HIS A 26 12.02 -9.17 9.40
C HIS A 26 11.54 -9.05 10.85
N GLU A 27 10.34 -9.56 11.17
CA GLU A 27 9.70 -9.51 12.48
C GLU A 27 9.25 -10.92 12.91
N ASP A 28 10.07 -11.93 12.63
CA ASP A 28 9.77 -13.36 12.82
C ASP A 28 9.45 -13.72 14.28
N ASP A 29 10.08 -13.09 15.24
CA ASP A 29 9.80 -13.24 16.67
C ASP A 29 8.38 -12.73 17.01
N LEU A 30 7.99 -11.55 16.50
CA LEU A 30 6.64 -11.00 16.68
C LEU A 30 5.61 -11.86 15.93
N TRP A 31 5.92 -12.26 14.70
CA TRP A 31 5.05 -13.15 13.93
C TRP A 31 4.76 -14.44 14.67
N SER A 32 5.80 -15.10 15.20
CA SER A 32 5.67 -16.34 15.98
C SER A 32 4.85 -16.13 17.25
N TRP A 33 5.03 -15.01 17.92
CA TRP A 33 4.30 -14.70 19.16
C TRP A 33 2.81 -14.46 18.88
N PHE A 34 2.45 -13.63 17.90
CA PHE A 34 1.06 -13.35 17.55
C PHE A 34 0.34 -14.51 16.87
N SER A 35 1.06 -15.45 16.27
CA SER A 35 0.50 -16.66 15.67
C SER A 35 0.04 -17.70 16.72
N THR A 36 0.43 -17.56 18.00
CA THR A 36 0.04 -18.48 19.06
C THR A 36 -1.41 -18.22 19.53
N GLU A 37 -2.27 -19.23 19.48
CA GLU A 37 -3.73 -19.12 19.74
C GLU A 37 -4.13 -18.83 21.19
N THR A 38 -3.22 -18.87 22.15
CA THR A 38 -3.53 -19.01 23.57
C THR A 38 -4.38 -17.87 24.18
N ASP A 39 -4.39 -16.68 23.57
CA ASP A 39 -5.17 -15.55 24.10
C ASP A 39 -6.44 -15.23 23.29
N ARG A 40 -6.60 -15.79 22.09
CA ARG A 40 -7.76 -15.50 21.22
C ARG A 40 -9.10 -15.97 21.81
N GLU A 41 -9.10 -17.10 22.52
CA GLU A 41 -10.32 -17.61 23.15
C GLU A 41 -10.81 -16.73 24.31
N LYS A 42 -9.88 -16.18 25.12
CA LYS A 42 -10.23 -15.22 26.18
C LYS A 42 -10.75 -13.89 25.62
N GLN A 43 -10.17 -13.44 24.50
CA GLN A 43 -10.64 -12.24 23.81
C GLN A 43 -12.05 -12.48 23.22
N ALA A 44 -12.30 -13.64 22.64
CA ALA A 44 -13.61 -14.03 22.14
C ALA A 44 -14.71 -13.96 23.21
N ASP A 45 -14.45 -14.47 24.41
CA ASP A 45 -15.41 -14.39 25.53
C ASP A 45 -15.64 -12.93 25.97
N ALA A 46 -14.62 -12.10 25.98
CA ALA A 46 -14.78 -10.68 26.28
C ALA A 46 -15.66 -9.98 25.23
N VAL A 47 -15.46 -10.27 23.93
CA VAL A 47 -16.29 -9.75 22.83
C VAL A 47 -17.74 -10.20 22.97
N ARG A 48 -17.98 -11.49 23.20
CA ARG A 48 -19.36 -12.02 23.42
C ARG A 48 -20.05 -11.33 24.59
N LEU A 49 -19.32 -11.10 25.69
CA LEU A 49 -19.86 -10.41 26.85
C LEU A 49 -20.17 -8.95 26.60
N ASP A 50 -19.29 -8.25 25.85
CA ASP A 50 -19.50 -6.87 25.46
C ASP A 50 -20.75 -6.73 24.56
N LEU A 51 -20.90 -7.60 23.58
CA LEU A 51 -22.08 -7.65 22.71
C LEU A 51 -23.39 -7.80 23.53
N LEU A 52 -23.40 -8.69 24.53
CA LEU A 52 -24.57 -8.86 25.37
C LEU A 52 -24.92 -7.64 26.26
N ARG A 53 -23.93 -6.82 26.58
CA ARG A 53 -24.10 -5.63 27.43
C ARG A 53 -24.47 -4.36 26.69
N THR A 54 -23.93 -4.20 25.47
CA THR A 54 -23.94 -2.92 24.74
C THR A 54 -24.88 -2.94 23.54
N THR A 55 -25.43 -4.11 23.17
CA THR A 55 -26.27 -4.26 21.98
C THR A 55 -27.57 -4.98 22.27
N TYR A 56 -28.51 -4.89 21.31
CA TYR A 56 -29.71 -5.73 21.25
C TYR A 56 -29.50 -6.80 20.17
N ARG A 57 -29.54 -8.05 20.57
CA ARG A 57 -29.46 -9.17 19.62
C ARG A 57 -30.77 -9.28 18.84
N ILE A 58 -30.69 -9.11 17.53
CA ILE A 58 -31.86 -9.22 16.67
C ILE A 58 -32.24 -10.71 16.52
N ASP A 59 -33.50 -11.01 16.82
CA ASP A 59 -33.98 -12.37 16.73
C ASP A 59 -34.24 -12.78 15.28
N ARG A 60 -33.76 -13.96 14.89
CA ARG A 60 -33.83 -14.49 13.53
C ARG A 60 -35.28 -14.75 13.06
N GLU A 61 -36.14 -15.23 13.97
CA GLU A 61 -37.54 -15.51 13.62
C GLU A 61 -38.35 -14.23 13.42
N SER A 62 -38.05 -13.19 14.20
CA SER A 62 -38.72 -11.88 14.09
C SER A 62 -38.25 -11.02 12.91
N GLN A 63 -37.03 -11.24 12.44
CA GLN A 63 -36.40 -10.50 11.33
C GLN A 63 -35.91 -11.43 10.23
N THR A 64 -36.82 -12.34 9.78
CA THR A 64 -36.51 -13.40 8.82
C THR A 64 -35.85 -12.85 7.53
N GLN A 65 -36.40 -11.76 6.95
CA GLN A 65 -35.90 -11.18 5.72
C GLN A 65 -34.46 -10.64 5.86
N LEU A 66 -34.12 -10.04 7.01
CA LEU A 66 -32.76 -9.57 7.30
C LEU A 66 -31.77 -10.74 7.29
N TYR A 67 -32.10 -11.83 7.97
CA TYR A 67 -31.25 -12.99 8.04
C TYR A 67 -31.18 -13.78 6.74
N GLU A 68 -32.26 -13.88 5.97
CA GLU A 68 -32.22 -14.44 4.61
C GLU A 68 -31.28 -13.64 3.69
N THR A 69 -31.28 -12.32 3.81
CA THR A 69 -30.37 -11.46 3.09
C THR A 69 -28.92 -11.71 3.52
N ALA A 70 -28.65 -11.79 4.82
CA ALA A 70 -27.32 -12.03 5.36
C ALA A 70 -26.79 -13.43 4.99
N ASP A 71 -27.64 -14.46 5.06
CA ASP A 71 -27.27 -15.83 4.68
C ASP A 71 -26.97 -15.92 3.17
N ALA A 72 -27.74 -15.22 2.34
CA ALA A 72 -27.47 -15.15 0.89
C ALA A 72 -26.12 -14.44 0.59
N VAL A 73 -25.80 -13.38 1.31
CA VAL A 73 -24.50 -12.69 1.20
C VAL A 73 -23.36 -13.60 1.65
N ALA A 74 -23.47 -14.25 2.80
CA ALA A 74 -22.49 -15.22 3.28
C ALA A 74 -22.26 -16.35 2.27
N GLY A 75 -23.34 -16.88 1.67
CA GLY A 75 -23.26 -17.86 0.60
C GLY A 75 -22.55 -17.35 -0.66
N THR A 76 -22.79 -16.08 -1.05
CA THR A 76 -22.09 -15.46 -2.19
C THR A 76 -20.59 -15.34 -1.95
N LEU A 77 -20.19 -15.04 -0.71
CA LEU A 77 -18.79 -14.91 -0.31
C LEU A 77 -18.13 -16.25 0.07
N GLY A 78 -18.89 -17.37 0.04
CA GLY A 78 -18.38 -18.71 0.41
C GLY A 78 -18.12 -18.89 1.90
N ILE A 79 -18.74 -18.10 2.76
CA ILE A 79 -18.54 -18.14 4.22
C ILE A 79 -19.54 -19.14 4.84
N ASP A 80 -19.01 -20.11 5.58
CA ASP A 80 -19.79 -21.09 6.35
C ASP A 80 -19.50 -20.95 7.85
N ALA A 81 -20.12 -19.95 8.47
CA ALA A 81 -20.02 -19.69 9.91
C ALA A 81 -21.35 -19.17 10.45
N PRO A 82 -21.70 -19.51 11.72
CA PRO A 82 -22.93 -19.02 12.35
C PRO A 82 -22.91 -17.48 12.45
N LEU A 83 -23.96 -16.83 11.94
CA LEU A 83 -24.09 -15.39 11.85
C LEU A 83 -25.16 -14.88 12.82
N THR A 84 -24.80 -13.86 13.59
CA THR A 84 -25.70 -13.14 14.50
C THR A 84 -25.62 -11.64 14.25
N ILE A 85 -26.78 -11.01 14.15
CA ILE A 85 -26.89 -9.55 13.91
C ILE A 85 -27.38 -8.87 15.19
N TYR A 86 -26.80 -7.73 15.48
CA TYR A 86 -27.11 -6.91 16.65
C TYR A 86 -27.43 -5.48 16.23
N GLN A 87 -28.23 -4.79 17.04
CA GLN A 87 -28.43 -3.35 16.98
C GLN A 87 -27.71 -2.70 18.15
N ALA A 88 -26.81 -1.76 17.86
CA ALA A 88 -26.13 -0.98 18.89
C ALA A 88 -27.11 -0.11 19.68
N GLN A 89 -26.88 0.04 20.96
CA GLN A 89 -27.66 0.95 21.82
C GLN A 89 -27.11 2.38 21.65
N GLN A 90 -28.05 3.36 21.59
CA GLN A 90 -27.73 4.78 21.62
C GLN A 90 -26.69 5.26 20.60
N SER A 91 -26.66 4.69 19.41
CA SER A 91 -25.78 5.12 18.31
C SER A 91 -26.61 5.87 17.27
N PRO A 92 -26.43 7.19 17.12
CA PRO A 92 -27.18 7.97 16.14
C PRO A 92 -26.61 7.86 14.72
N ASP A 93 -25.31 7.60 14.61
CA ASP A 93 -24.60 7.59 13.33
C ASP A 93 -24.83 6.27 12.60
N LEU A 94 -25.02 6.35 11.28
CA LEU A 94 -25.12 5.19 10.41
C LEU A 94 -23.75 4.50 10.34
N ASN A 95 -23.66 3.27 10.82
CA ASN A 95 -22.47 2.44 10.70
C ASN A 95 -22.80 0.96 10.85
N ALA A 96 -21.96 0.07 10.35
CA ALA A 96 -21.94 -1.32 10.72
C ALA A 96 -20.53 -1.71 11.17
N THR A 97 -20.41 -2.71 12.00
CA THR A 97 -19.10 -3.22 12.43
C THR A 97 -19.15 -4.72 12.61
N LEU A 98 -18.16 -5.40 12.06
CA LEU A 98 -17.88 -6.78 12.39
C LEU A 98 -17.16 -6.85 13.75
N LYS A 99 -17.68 -7.65 14.68
CA LYS A 99 -16.97 -8.03 15.90
C LYS A 99 -16.40 -9.42 15.71
N PHE A 100 -15.09 -9.47 15.56
CA PHE A 100 -14.39 -10.71 15.25
C PHE A 100 -14.37 -11.67 16.43
N VAL A 101 -14.90 -12.86 16.20
CA VAL A 101 -14.79 -14.04 17.06
C VAL A 101 -14.45 -15.22 16.15
N PRO A 102 -13.38 -15.97 16.43
CA PRO A 102 -13.02 -17.12 15.60
C PRO A 102 -14.17 -18.10 15.44
N GLY A 103 -14.54 -18.41 14.20
CA GLY A 103 -15.63 -19.35 13.89
C GLY A 103 -17.05 -18.82 14.06
N GLU A 104 -17.24 -17.55 14.40
CA GLU A 104 -18.54 -16.90 14.55
C GLU A 104 -18.55 -15.52 13.89
N ILE A 105 -19.67 -15.14 13.29
CA ILE A 105 -19.88 -13.82 12.68
C ILE A 105 -20.83 -13.01 13.55
N HIS A 106 -20.37 -11.87 14.02
CA HIS A 106 -21.16 -10.93 14.79
C HIS A 106 -21.16 -9.55 14.11
N VAL A 107 -22.26 -9.19 13.46
CA VAL A 107 -22.43 -7.88 12.81
C VAL A 107 -23.25 -6.98 13.72
N VAL A 108 -22.71 -5.80 14.05
CA VAL A 108 -23.42 -4.78 14.85
C VAL A 108 -23.83 -3.65 13.94
N LEU A 109 -25.13 -3.42 13.83
CA LEU A 109 -25.72 -2.29 13.10
C LEU A 109 -25.83 -1.09 14.03
N HIS A 110 -25.44 0.07 13.55
CA HIS A 110 -25.49 1.35 14.27
C HIS A 110 -26.48 2.31 13.60
N GLY A 111 -27.17 3.10 14.39
CA GLY A 111 -28.18 4.02 13.87
C GLY A 111 -29.38 3.33 13.21
N PRO A 112 -30.19 4.06 12.45
CA PRO A 112 -31.41 3.54 11.81
C PRO A 112 -31.13 2.89 10.44
N LEU A 113 -30.11 2.01 10.32
CA LEU A 113 -29.68 1.40 9.07
C LEU A 113 -30.81 0.66 8.34
N LEU A 114 -31.59 -0.13 9.08
CA LEU A 114 -32.69 -0.93 8.52
C LEU A 114 -33.86 -0.07 7.99
N GLU A 115 -33.92 1.20 8.40
CA GLU A 115 -34.91 2.17 7.89
C GLU A 115 -34.37 3.01 6.72
N THR A 116 -33.04 3.05 6.57
CA THR A 116 -32.34 3.94 5.63
C THR A 116 -31.93 3.22 4.35
N LEU A 117 -31.54 1.94 4.47
CA LEU A 117 -31.03 1.14 3.35
C LEU A 117 -32.13 0.27 2.76
N ASP A 118 -32.18 0.21 1.42
CA ASP A 118 -32.95 -0.79 0.72
C ASP A 118 -32.26 -2.18 0.78
N ASN A 119 -32.93 -3.22 0.26
CA ASN A 119 -32.40 -4.58 0.32
C ASN A 119 -31.09 -4.77 -0.49
N GLY A 120 -30.93 -4.04 -1.61
CA GLY A 120 -29.69 -4.05 -2.41
C GLY A 120 -28.55 -3.40 -1.66
N GLU A 121 -28.83 -2.26 -1.06
CA GLU A 121 -27.89 -1.51 -0.24
C GLU A 121 -27.48 -2.28 1.02
N LEU A 122 -28.46 -2.97 1.66
CA LEU A 122 -28.18 -3.84 2.81
C LEU A 122 -27.27 -5.02 2.42
N LYS A 123 -27.45 -5.61 1.23
CA LYS A 123 -26.52 -6.63 0.72
C LYS A 123 -25.11 -6.09 0.53
N ALA A 124 -24.97 -4.88 -0.02
CA ALA A 124 -23.65 -4.26 -0.18
C ALA A 124 -22.97 -4.04 1.18
N LEU A 125 -23.69 -3.50 2.17
CA LEU A 125 -23.17 -3.28 3.51
C LEU A 125 -22.78 -4.60 4.19
N LEU A 126 -23.66 -5.60 4.18
CA LEU A 126 -23.37 -6.91 4.76
C LEU A 126 -22.21 -7.60 4.01
N GLY A 127 -22.12 -7.46 2.68
CA GLY A 127 -21.02 -7.97 1.90
C GLY A 127 -19.67 -7.35 2.29
N HIS A 128 -19.65 -6.06 2.56
CA HIS A 128 -18.49 -5.37 3.10
C HIS A 128 -18.10 -5.93 4.49
N GLU A 129 -19.03 -5.96 5.44
CA GLU A 129 -18.76 -6.42 6.79
C GLU A 129 -18.32 -7.89 6.85
N LEU A 130 -18.97 -8.76 6.07
CA LEU A 130 -18.60 -10.17 6.03
C LEU A 130 -17.24 -10.38 5.35
N SER A 131 -16.82 -9.50 4.49
CA SER A 131 -15.48 -9.56 3.87
C SER A 131 -14.36 -9.27 4.85
N HIS A 132 -14.59 -8.48 5.90
CA HIS A 132 -13.65 -8.38 7.02
C HIS A 132 -13.43 -9.74 7.68
N TYR A 133 -14.52 -10.49 7.94
CA TYR A 133 -14.41 -11.85 8.49
C TYR A 133 -13.61 -12.76 7.57
N LEU A 134 -13.91 -12.74 6.28
CA LEU A 134 -13.21 -13.53 5.26
C LEU A 134 -11.70 -13.21 5.25
N LEU A 135 -11.34 -11.93 5.21
CA LEU A 135 -9.95 -11.48 5.19
C LEU A 135 -9.17 -11.89 6.45
N TRP A 136 -9.85 -11.95 7.59
CA TRP A 136 -9.23 -12.31 8.87
C TRP A 136 -9.19 -13.81 9.15
N THR A 137 -9.98 -14.63 8.44
CA THR A 137 -10.02 -16.09 8.63
C THR A 137 -9.34 -16.88 7.54
N ASP A 138 -9.38 -16.37 6.30
CA ASP A 138 -8.72 -17.00 5.17
C ASP A 138 -7.19 -16.82 5.24
N TRP A 139 -6.48 -17.55 4.42
CA TRP A 139 -5.02 -17.51 4.34
C TRP A 139 -4.33 -17.65 5.69
N ASP A 140 -4.77 -18.65 6.49
CA ASP A 140 -4.23 -18.95 7.83
C ASP A 140 -4.26 -17.76 8.80
N SER A 141 -5.22 -16.86 8.63
CA SER A 141 -5.38 -15.62 9.43
C SER A 141 -4.16 -14.67 9.35
N GLU A 142 -3.38 -14.74 8.29
CA GLU A 142 -2.16 -13.93 8.14
C GLU A 142 -2.41 -12.44 8.23
N ILE A 143 -3.53 -11.95 7.66
CA ILE A 143 -3.85 -10.52 7.70
C ILE A 143 -4.29 -10.08 9.11
N LEU A 144 -4.97 -10.92 9.85
CA LEU A 144 -5.28 -10.66 11.25
C LEU A 144 -4.00 -10.56 12.09
N ILE A 145 -3.06 -11.49 11.90
CA ILE A 145 -1.76 -11.50 12.58
C ILE A 145 -0.98 -10.22 12.23
N ALA A 146 -0.93 -9.87 10.94
CA ALA A 146 -0.26 -8.63 10.49
C ALA A 146 -0.88 -7.39 11.13
N HIS A 147 -2.21 -7.32 11.20
CA HIS A 147 -2.92 -6.21 11.83
C HIS A 147 -2.59 -6.10 13.34
N GLU A 148 -2.58 -7.22 14.06
CA GLU A 148 -2.22 -7.26 15.49
C GLU A 148 -0.77 -6.82 15.74
N ILE A 149 0.19 -7.26 14.89
CA ILE A 149 1.60 -6.84 14.97
C ILE A 149 1.73 -5.33 14.76
N ILE A 150 1.13 -4.79 13.68
CA ILE A 150 1.23 -3.36 13.38
C ILE A 150 0.59 -2.51 14.47
N LEU A 151 -0.56 -2.92 15.02
CA LEU A 151 -1.16 -2.25 16.19
C LEU A 151 -0.25 -2.33 17.42
N GLY A 152 0.42 -3.45 17.65
CA GLY A 152 1.41 -3.60 18.72
C GLY A 152 2.58 -2.64 18.55
N MET A 153 3.12 -2.51 17.33
CA MET A 153 4.20 -1.57 17.01
C MET A 153 3.79 -0.11 17.21
N LEU A 154 2.57 0.27 16.82
CA LEU A 154 2.04 1.62 17.04
C LEU A 154 1.87 1.98 18.52
N ASN A 155 1.54 1.02 19.35
CA ASN A 155 1.39 1.21 20.79
C ASN A 155 2.73 1.16 21.56
N ASP A 156 3.83 0.77 20.91
CA ASP A 156 5.18 0.82 21.49
C ASP A 156 5.68 2.28 21.47
N PRO A 157 6.30 2.79 22.57
CA PRO A 157 6.89 4.13 22.60
C PRO A 157 7.98 4.39 21.53
N ARG A 158 8.48 3.34 20.89
CA ARG A 158 9.45 3.42 19.79
C ARG A 158 8.78 3.43 18.42
N GLY A 159 7.44 3.35 18.38
CA GLY A 159 6.67 3.49 17.14
C GLY A 159 7.00 4.80 16.44
N ASP A 160 7.15 4.77 15.13
CA ASP A 160 7.52 5.91 14.30
C ASP A 160 6.53 6.13 13.13
N GLU A 161 6.80 7.12 12.31
CA GLU A 161 5.94 7.50 11.18
C GLU A 161 5.78 6.36 10.15
N VAL A 162 6.76 5.46 10.05
CA VAL A 162 6.70 4.30 9.14
C VAL A 162 5.64 3.31 9.58
N HIS A 163 5.53 3.04 10.89
CA HIS A 163 4.49 2.17 11.42
C HIS A 163 3.10 2.79 11.25
N LEU A 164 2.98 4.12 11.44
CA LEU A 164 1.73 4.83 11.23
C LEU A 164 1.28 4.77 9.75
N GLU A 165 2.20 5.00 8.81
CA GLU A 165 1.90 4.90 7.38
C GLU A 165 1.57 3.46 6.98
N THR A 166 2.28 2.46 7.52
CA THR A 166 1.97 1.05 7.30
C THR A 166 0.56 0.71 7.78
N TYR A 167 0.17 1.19 8.96
CA TYR A 167 -1.17 0.99 9.49
C TYR A 167 -2.25 1.67 8.63
N ARG A 168 -2.02 2.92 8.22
CA ARG A 168 -2.92 3.64 7.32
C ARG A 168 -3.17 2.85 6.02
N ARG A 169 -2.10 2.36 5.38
CA ARG A 169 -2.20 1.56 4.16
C ARG A 169 -2.90 0.22 4.43
N LEU A 170 -2.57 -0.45 5.52
CA LEU A 170 -3.21 -1.71 5.89
C LEU A 170 -4.73 -1.52 6.03
N GLN A 171 -5.17 -0.47 6.72
CA GLN A 171 -6.59 -0.15 6.81
C GLN A 171 -7.20 0.08 5.43
N LEU A 172 -6.58 0.91 4.59
CA LEU A 172 -7.14 1.29 3.30
C LEU A 172 -7.22 0.10 2.32
N PHE A 173 -6.19 -0.75 2.27
CA PHE A 173 -6.23 -1.98 1.47
C PHE A 173 -7.26 -2.98 2.01
N THR A 174 -7.44 -3.07 3.32
CA THR A 174 -8.52 -3.85 3.95
C THR A 174 -9.89 -3.36 3.50
N GLU A 175 -10.12 -2.05 3.57
CA GLU A 175 -11.40 -1.45 3.13
C GLU A 175 -11.66 -1.69 1.63
N VAL A 176 -10.65 -1.51 0.78
CA VAL A 176 -10.78 -1.80 -0.67
C VAL A 176 -11.13 -3.26 -0.92
N PHE A 177 -10.56 -4.20 -0.17
CA PHE A 177 -10.94 -5.61 -0.24
C PHE A 177 -12.40 -5.82 0.16
N CYS A 178 -12.83 -5.21 1.27
CA CYS A 178 -14.19 -5.33 1.78
C CYS A 178 -15.23 -4.69 0.85
N ASP A 179 -14.91 -3.56 0.21
CA ASP A 179 -15.77 -2.93 -0.79
C ASP A 179 -16.00 -3.81 -2.02
N ARG A 180 -14.98 -4.56 -2.45
CA ARG A 180 -15.14 -5.58 -3.50
C ARG A 180 -16.14 -6.66 -3.09
N GLY A 181 -16.08 -7.10 -1.83
CA GLY A 181 -17.06 -8.03 -1.28
C GLY A 181 -18.47 -7.45 -1.23
N GLY A 182 -18.59 -6.18 -0.88
CA GLY A 182 -19.85 -5.44 -0.94
C GLY A 182 -20.43 -5.39 -2.36
N LEU A 183 -19.60 -5.07 -3.35
CA LEU A 183 -19.98 -5.07 -4.76
C LEU A 183 -20.39 -6.47 -5.25
N LEU A 184 -19.64 -7.51 -4.89
CA LEU A 184 -20.02 -8.91 -5.21
C LEU A 184 -21.39 -9.27 -4.64
N ALA A 185 -21.65 -8.90 -3.40
CA ALA A 185 -22.88 -9.26 -2.71
C ALA A 185 -24.12 -8.56 -3.29
N CYS A 186 -24.01 -7.29 -3.68
CA CYS A 186 -25.14 -6.55 -4.24
C CYS A 186 -25.27 -6.66 -5.76
N GLY A 187 -24.18 -6.97 -6.47
CA GLY A 187 -24.18 -7.15 -7.92
C GLY A 187 -24.35 -5.87 -8.76
N ASP A 188 -24.25 -4.68 -8.16
CA ASP A 188 -24.47 -3.40 -8.82
C ASP A 188 -23.58 -2.29 -8.28
N LEU A 189 -22.71 -1.73 -9.13
CA LEU A 189 -21.77 -0.67 -8.76
C LEU A 189 -22.47 0.57 -8.20
N ALA A 190 -23.57 0.98 -8.81
CA ALA A 190 -24.30 2.17 -8.36
C ALA A 190 -24.86 1.99 -6.94
N THR A 191 -25.31 0.77 -6.61
CA THR A 191 -25.77 0.40 -5.26
C THR A 191 -24.63 0.43 -4.24
N ALA A 192 -23.47 -0.18 -4.56
CA ALA A 192 -22.30 -0.15 -3.69
C ALA A 192 -21.84 1.28 -3.40
N VAL A 193 -21.79 2.14 -4.43
CA VAL A 193 -21.43 3.56 -4.28
C VAL A 193 -22.47 4.32 -3.44
N ARG A 194 -23.76 4.07 -3.61
CA ARG A 194 -24.81 4.73 -2.80
C ARG A 194 -24.64 4.42 -1.32
N VAL A 195 -24.36 3.16 -0.97
CA VAL A 195 -24.13 2.75 0.41
C VAL A 195 -22.96 3.49 1.01
N GLU A 196 -21.81 3.49 0.34
CA GLU A 196 -20.62 4.19 0.82
C GLU A 196 -20.91 5.67 1.11
N VAL A 197 -21.59 6.37 0.21
CA VAL A 197 -21.94 7.78 0.41
C VAL A 197 -22.99 7.98 1.51
N LYS A 198 -23.98 7.10 1.61
CA LYS A 198 -25.00 7.17 2.67
C LYS A 198 -24.38 6.97 4.05
N MET A 199 -23.45 6.01 4.19
CA MET A 199 -22.75 5.73 5.43
C MET A 199 -21.94 6.95 5.92
N GLN A 200 -21.28 7.65 4.98
CA GLN A 200 -20.44 8.81 5.28
C GLN A 200 -21.24 10.08 5.55
N THR A 201 -22.37 10.28 4.87
CA THR A 201 -23.07 11.55 4.86
C THR A 201 -24.39 11.54 5.64
N GLY A 202 -24.96 10.38 5.90
CA GLY A 202 -26.30 10.23 6.47
C GLY A 202 -27.44 10.62 5.50
N LEU A 203 -27.14 10.90 4.22
CA LEU A 203 -28.16 11.23 3.22
C LEU A 203 -29.05 10.02 2.92
N LYS A 204 -30.36 10.25 2.77
CA LYS A 204 -31.31 9.19 2.42
C LYS A 204 -31.28 8.86 0.92
N GLU A 205 -31.02 9.86 0.09
CA GLU A 205 -30.97 9.71 -1.37
C GLU A 205 -29.61 10.18 -1.87
N VAL A 206 -28.97 9.37 -2.72
CA VAL A 206 -27.65 9.62 -3.27
C VAL A 206 -27.67 9.31 -4.76
N ASP A 207 -27.15 10.22 -5.58
CA ASP A 207 -26.88 10.00 -6.98
C ASP A 207 -25.45 9.41 -7.13
N ALA A 208 -25.37 8.10 -7.34
CA ALA A 208 -24.11 7.39 -7.50
C ALA A 208 -23.29 7.89 -8.71
N ALA A 209 -23.96 8.26 -9.83
CA ALA A 209 -23.26 8.74 -11.02
C ALA A 209 -22.56 10.08 -10.76
N SER A 210 -23.23 10.98 -10.04
CA SER A 210 -22.65 12.27 -9.64
C SER A 210 -21.43 12.06 -8.72
N TYR A 211 -21.50 11.12 -7.77
CA TYR A 211 -20.37 10.85 -6.86
C TYR A 211 -19.20 10.17 -7.57
N LEU A 212 -19.46 9.24 -8.49
CA LEU A 212 -18.42 8.63 -9.34
C LEU A 212 -17.66 9.70 -10.14
N GLN A 213 -18.38 10.66 -10.73
CA GLN A 213 -17.77 11.78 -11.45
C GLN A 213 -16.91 12.65 -10.49
N GLN A 214 -17.42 12.93 -9.30
CA GLN A 214 -16.68 13.68 -8.27
C GLN A 214 -15.40 12.95 -7.85
N ALA A 215 -15.44 11.64 -7.64
CA ALA A 215 -14.29 10.82 -7.28
C ALA A 215 -13.23 10.80 -8.40
N GLU A 216 -13.66 10.74 -9.67
CA GLU A 216 -12.78 10.83 -10.83
C GLU A 216 -12.13 12.22 -10.95
N GLU A 217 -12.89 13.27 -10.72
CA GLU A 217 -12.37 14.65 -10.71
C GLU A 217 -11.35 14.86 -9.57
N ALA A 218 -11.62 14.32 -8.38
CA ALA A 218 -10.69 14.36 -7.26
C ALA A 218 -9.39 13.62 -7.58
N ALA A 219 -9.48 12.40 -8.13
CA ALA A 219 -8.32 11.61 -8.52
C ALA A 219 -7.48 12.31 -9.61
N SER A 220 -8.12 13.00 -10.56
CA SER A 220 -7.41 13.72 -11.62
C SER A 220 -6.68 14.98 -11.13
N LYS A 221 -7.19 15.64 -10.09
CA LYS A 221 -6.58 16.84 -9.51
C LYS A 221 -5.42 16.52 -8.56
N ASN A 222 -5.39 15.31 -8.02
CA ASN A 222 -4.23 14.80 -7.25
C ASN A 222 -3.08 14.33 -8.15
N GLY A 223 -3.03 14.76 -9.40
CA GLY A 223 -2.11 14.28 -10.44
C GLY A 223 -0.61 14.55 -10.22
N ASP A 224 -0.21 15.23 -9.15
CA ASP A 224 1.17 15.33 -8.68
C ASP A 224 1.51 14.32 -7.56
N GLY A 225 0.57 13.39 -7.30
CA GLY A 225 0.82 12.24 -6.44
C GLY A 225 1.07 12.55 -4.97
N THR A 226 0.71 13.75 -4.51
CA THR A 226 0.66 14.01 -3.08
C THR A 226 -0.62 13.37 -2.56
N PRO A 227 -0.57 12.24 -1.82
CA PRO A 227 -1.72 11.80 -1.05
C PRO A 227 -2.06 12.99 -0.16
N GLY A 228 -3.29 13.48 -0.25
CA GLY A 228 -3.71 14.49 0.68
C GLY A 228 -3.39 13.97 2.07
N THR A 229 -2.79 14.77 2.91
CA THR A 229 -2.65 14.53 4.34
C THR A 229 -4.06 14.56 4.93
N PHE A 230 -4.86 13.54 4.60
CA PHE A 230 -6.14 13.34 5.22
C PHE A 230 -5.86 12.71 6.57
N VAL A 231 -6.10 13.50 7.59
CA VAL A 231 -6.11 13.05 8.98
C VAL A 231 -7.21 12.00 9.07
N THR A 232 -6.81 10.74 9.05
CA THR A 232 -7.72 9.59 9.20
C THR A 232 -8.05 9.33 10.67
N GLU A 233 -7.59 10.20 11.59
CA GLU A 233 -7.90 10.09 13.00
C GLU A 233 -9.41 10.20 13.24
N GLY A 234 -10.02 9.11 13.68
CA GLY A 234 -11.41 9.04 14.12
C GLY A 234 -12.43 8.56 13.09
N PHE A 235 -12.02 8.20 11.87
CA PHE A 235 -12.92 7.59 10.88
C PHE A 235 -12.77 6.07 10.88
N SER A 236 -13.89 5.36 11.04
CA SER A 236 -13.93 3.89 10.94
C SER A 236 -13.67 3.41 9.50
N HIS A 237 -14.00 4.24 8.49
CA HIS A 237 -13.87 3.94 7.07
C HIS A 237 -13.27 5.15 6.32
N PRO A 238 -11.93 5.22 6.18
CA PRO A 238 -11.25 6.38 5.61
C PRO A 238 -11.39 6.47 4.08
N GLU A 239 -11.22 7.70 3.57
CA GLU A 239 -10.94 8.01 2.17
C GLU A 239 -11.95 7.46 1.15
N ALA A 240 -13.26 7.70 1.38
CA ALA A 240 -14.36 7.19 0.56
C ALA A 240 -14.18 7.40 -0.96
N PHE A 241 -13.62 8.54 -1.39
CA PHE A 241 -13.42 8.82 -2.81
C PHE A 241 -12.39 7.86 -3.45
N LEU A 242 -11.32 7.48 -2.73
CA LEU A 242 -10.34 6.49 -3.19
C LEU A 242 -10.98 5.10 -3.27
N ARG A 243 -11.74 4.73 -2.26
CA ARG A 243 -12.44 3.45 -2.17
C ARG A 243 -13.44 3.29 -3.32
N VAL A 244 -14.28 4.31 -3.55
CA VAL A 244 -15.23 4.32 -4.67
C VAL A 244 -14.52 4.24 -6.02
N ARG A 245 -13.40 4.94 -6.20
CA ARG A 245 -12.62 4.84 -7.43
C ARG A 245 -11.97 3.45 -7.58
N ALA A 246 -11.50 2.85 -6.50
CA ALA A 246 -10.92 1.51 -6.51
C ALA A 246 -11.94 0.44 -6.95
N ILE A 247 -13.17 0.46 -6.41
CA ILE A 247 -14.21 -0.49 -6.83
C ILE A 247 -14.71 -0.22 -8.25
N GLN A 248 -14.76 1.03 -8.70
CA GLN A 248 -15.08 1.39 -10.09
C GLN A 248 -14.05 0.80 -11.06
N LEU A 249 -12.76 0.96 -10.76
CA LEU A 249 -11.68 0.40 -11.56
C LEU A 249 -11.73 -1.13 -11.56
N TRP A 250 -11.90 -1.74 -10.39
CA TRP A 250 -12.00 -3.19 -10.28
C TRP A 250 -13.21 -3.76 -11.02
N ASN A 251 -14.37 -3.11 -10.96
CA ASN A 251 -15.55 -3.50 -11.71
C ASN A 251 -15.31 -3.50 -13.23
N SER A 252 -14.44 -2.62 -13.73
CA SER A 252 -14.11 -2.57 -15.16
C SER A 252 -13.31 -3.78 -15.66
N THR A 253 -12.73 -4.58 -14.77
CA THR A 253 -11.99 -5.80 -15.13
C THR A 253 -12.92 -6.98 -15.44
N ALA A 254 -14.16 -6.89 -15.04
CA ALA A 254 -15.18 -7.94 -15.15
C ALA A 254 -15.91 -7.95 -16.50
N SER A 255 -15.27 -7.57 -17.60
CA SER A 255 -15.89 -7.58 -18.92
C SER A 255 -16.17 -9.01 -19.41
N PRO A 256 -17.34 -9.31 -20.01
CA PRO A 256 -17.76 -10.66 -20.37
C PRO A 256 -17.05 -11.25 -21.61
N VAL A 257 -15.97 -10.63 -22.08
CA VAL A 257 -15.23 -11.12 -23.24
C VAL A 257 -14.17 -12.12 -22.80
N ASP A 258 -14.44 -13.41 -23.04
CA ASP A 258 -13.54 -14.56 -22.92
C ASP A 258 -12.61 -14.55 -21.67
N SER A 259 -13.06 -15.22 -20.61
CA SER A 259 -12.37 -15.35 -19.32
C SER A 259 -10.97 -16.00 -19.37
N ASP A 260 -10.55 -16.53 -20.52
CA ASP A 260 -9.28 -17.22 -20.72
C ASP A 260 -8.26 -16.46 -21.58
N SER A 261 -8.47 -15.17 -21.86
CA SER A 261 -7.53 -14.42 -22.68
C SER A 261 -6.42 -13.76 -21.87
N VAL A 262 -5.18 -13.85 -22.36
CA VAL A 262 -3.99 -13.16 -21.80
C VAL A 262 -4.26 -11.65 -21.63
N ALA A 263 -5.05 -11.05 -22.52
CA ALA A 263 -5.45 -9.65 -22.45
C ALA A 263 -6.26 -9.29 -21.18
N ASN A 264 -7.08 -10.19 -20.65
CA ASN A 264 -7.85 -9.94 -19.43
C ASN A 264 -6.95 -10.00 -18.18
N SER A 265 -5.96 -10.89 -18.17
CA SER A 265 -4.95 -10.97 -17.10
C SER A 265 -4.07 -9.70 -17.06
N GLU A 266 -3.63 -9.20 -18.21
CA GLU A 266 -2.86 -7.95 -18.30
C GLU A 266 -3.69 -6.72 -17.89
N ASN A 267 -4.99 -6.70 -18.23
CA ASN A 267 -5.90 -5.62 -17.82
C ASN A 267 -6.11 -5.65 -16.29
N ALA A 268 -6.38 -6.82 -15.71
CA ALA A 268 -6.54 -6.99 -14.27
C ALA A 268 -5.27 -6.55 -13.50
N SER A 269 -4.09 -6.99 -13.93
CA SER A 269 -2.80 -6.58 -13.35
C SER A 269 -2.57 -5.06 -13.47
N THR A 270 -2.98 -4.46 -14.58
CA THR A 270 -2.87 -3.00 -14.77
C THR A 270 -3.82 -2.23 -13.83
N VAL A 271 -5.04 -2.73 -13.62
CA VAL A 271 -6.01 -2.13 -12.70
C VAL A 271 -5.50 -2.24 -11.25
N GLU A 272 -5.01 -3.40 -10.83
CA GLU A 272 -4.44 -3.58 -9.50
C GLU A 272 -3.27 -2.61 -9.24
N ARG A 273 -2.39 -2.45 -10.22
CA ARG A 273 -1.28 -1.51 -10.17
C ARG A 273 -1.75 -0.05 -10.07
N THR A 274 -2.83 0.29 -10.79
CA THR A 274 -3.44 1.63 -10.73
C THR A 274 -4.06 1.90 -9.36
N ILE A 275 -4.79 0.93 -8.80
CA ILE A 275 -5.38 1.02 -7.46
C ILE A 275 -4.26 1.16 -6.42
N ARG A 276 -3.23 0.33 -6.50
CA ARG A 276 -2.07 0.39 -5.63
C ARG A 276 -1.42 1.78 -5.68
N ARG A 277 -1.12 2.29 -6.88
CA ARG A 277 -0.52 3.61 -7.06
C ARG A 277 -1.37 4.74 -6.50
N MET A 278 -2.69 4.62 -6.62
CA MET A 278 -3.63 5.61 -6.08
C MET A 278 -3.61 5.63 -4.54
N ILE A 279 -3.40 4.48 -3.90
CA ILE A 279 -3.36 4.34 -2.43
C ILE A 279 -1.98 4.75 -1.88
N GLU A 280 -0.91 4.26 -2.49
CA GLU A 280 0.46 4.48 -2.02
C GLU A 280 1.01 5.86 -2.37
N GLY A 281 0.53 6.45 -3.48
CA GLY A 281 1.16 7.64 -4.05
C GLY A 281 2.53 7.34 -4.68
N PRO A 282 3.33 8.37 -4.99
CA PRO A 282 4.72 8.21 -5.41
C PRO A 282 5.58 7.67 -4.27
N LEU A 283 6.62 6.90 -4.59
CA LEU A 283 7.59 6.48 -3.58
C LEU A 283 8.25 7.73 -2.96
N SER A 284 8.03 7.92 -1.66
CA SER A 284 8.46 9.08 -0.90
C SER A 284 9.16 8.66 0.37
N LEU A 285 10.21 9.38 0.77
CA LEU A 285 10.87 9.17 2.07
C LEU A 285 10.04 9.69 3.25
N GLU A 286 9.13 10.63 2.99
CA GLU A 286 8.29 11.24 4.03
C GLU A 286 7.05 10.38 4.33
N GLN A 287 6.68 9.50 3.39
CA GLN A 287 5.49 8.64 3.49
C GLN A 287 5.83 7.20 3.10
N ILE A 288 6.87 6.65 3.72
CA ILE A 288 7.31 5.29 3.47
C ILE A 288 6.72 4.34 4.51
N ASP A 289 6.25 3.18 4.06
CA ASP A 289 5.80 2.07 4.91
C ASP A 289 6.87 0.98 5.04
N LEU A 290 6.62 -0.06 5.82
CA LEU A 290 7.57 -1.16 6.03
C LEU A 290 7.95 -1.90 4.73
N PRO A 291 7.01 -2.33 3.85
CA PRO A 291 7.37 -2.87 2.54
C PRO A 291 8.18 -1.89 1.68
N GLY A 292 7.80 -0.62 1.69
CA GLY A 292 8.50 0.46 0.97
C GLY A 292 9.93 0.67 1.46
N GLN A 293 10.19 0.58 2.77
CA GLN A 293 11.55 0.63 3.32
C GLN A 293 12.42 -0.52 2.80
N ARG A 294 11.88 -1.75 2.75
CA ARG A 294 12.57 -2.89 2.16
C ARG A 294 12.90 -2.64 0.69
N HIS A 295 11.93 -2.12 -0.06
CA HIS A 295 12.13 -1.77 -1.47
C HIS A 295 13.22 -0.71 -1.64
N LEU A 296 13.15 0.40 -0.88
CA LEU A 296 14.16 1.47 -0.91
C LEU A 296 15.56 0.96 -0.55
N THR A 297 15.67 0.07 0.44
CA THR A 297 16.91 -0.56 0.84
C THR A 297 17.53 -1.37 -0.32
N ALA A 298 16.72 -2.15 -1.03
CA ALA A 298 17.17 -2.94 -2.19
C ALA A 298 17.64 -2.02 -3.34
N VAL A 299 16.90 -0.95 -3.63
CA VAL A 299 17.28 0.07 -4.64
C VAL A 299 18.57 0.78 -4.24
N THR A 300 18.71 1.15 -2.97
CA THR A 300 19.93 1.80 -2.46
C THR A 300 21.15 0.88 -2.62
N ARG A 301 21.01 -0.40 -2.32
CA ARG A 301 22.07 -1.39 -2.53
C ARG A 301 22.43 -1.50 -4.02
N GLN A 302 21.45 -1.50 -4.92
CA GLN A 302 21.70 -1.51 -6.36
C GLN A 302 22.45 -0.24 -6.80
N VAL A 303 22.01 0.94 -6.35
CA VAL A 303 22.68 2.23 -6.64
C VAL A 303 24.14 2.20 -6.20
N ILE A 304 24.42 1.78 -4.98
CA ILE A 304 25.80 1.70 -4.46
C ILE A 304 26.63 0.66 -5.23
N SER A 305 26.04 -0.47 -5.61
CA SER A 305 26.71 -1.46 -6.45
C SER A 305 27.06 -0.91 -7.82
N GLU A 306 26.16 -0.14 -8.46
CA GLU A 306 26.45 0.55 -9.73
C GLU A 306 27.52 1.64 -9.56
N ILE A 307 27.55 2.36 -8.42
CA ILE A 307 28.59 3.35 -8.12
C ILE A 307 29.96 2.68 -8.05
N LEU A 308 30.04 1.51 -7.45
CA LEU A 308 31.28 0.75 -7.31
C LEU A 308 31.62 -0.14 -8.52
N GLU A 309 30.82 -0.14 -9.60
CA GLU A 309 31.08 -0.96 -10.77
C GLU A 309 32.46 -0.69 -11.42
N PRO A 310 32.88 0.59 -11.66
CA PRO A 310 34.20 0.87 -12.23
C PRO A 310 35.33 0.49 -11.24
N ALA A 311 36.36 -0.18 -11.74
CA ALA A 311 37.48 -0.63 -10.90
C ALA A 311 38.18 0.51 -10.14
N TRP A 312 38.31 1.68 -10.77
CA TRP A 312 38.94 2.86 -10.18
C TRP A 312 38.09 3.51 -9.07
N MET A 313 36.76 3.25 -9.02
CA MET A 313 35.88 3.66 -7.92
C MET A 313 36.03 2.76 -6.68
N LYS A 314 36.65 1.60 -6.79
CA LYS A 314 36.84 0.61 -5.69
C LYS A 314 38.07 0.94 -4.83
N SER A 315 38.34 2.21 -4.54
CA SER A 315 39.36 2.58 -3.57
C SER A 315 39.00 2.06 -2.16
N GLU A 316 39.99 1.92 -1.27
CA GLU A 316 39.77 1.50 0.11
C GLU A 316 38.78 2.43 0.84
N LEU A 317 38.88 3.73 0.59
CA LEU A 317 37.99 4.74 1.19
C LEU A 317 36.56 4.64 0.66
N ALA A 318 36.36 4.53 -0.65
CA ALA A 318 35.04 4.37 -1.24
C ALA A 318 34.37 3.05 -0.83
N THR A 319 35.13 1.96 -0.79
CA THR A 319 34.63 0.66 -0.34
C THR A 319 34.28 0.68 1.16
N SER A 320 35.13 1.32 1.99
CA SER A 320 34.83 1.50 3.41
C SER A 320 33.58 2.35 3.61
N HIS A 321 33.38 3.38 2.80
CA HIS A 321 32.17 4.19 2.82
C HIS A 321 30.92 3.37 2.45
N ALA A 322 30.98 2.52 1.42
CA ALA A 322 29.89 1.63 1.04
C ALA A 322 29.48 0.65 2.15
N ARG A 323 30.47 0.16 2.94
CA ARG A 323 30.22 -0.71 4.09
C ARG A 323 29.45 -0.05 5.21
N LEU A 324 29.41 1.29 5.29
CA LEU A 324 28.55 2.02 6.23
C LEU A 324 27.07 1.84 5.92
N PHE A 325 26.73 1.70 4.63
CA PHE A 325 25.37 1.39 4.19
C PHE A 325 25.08 -0.11 4.30
N PHE A 326 25.99 -0.93 3.76
CA PHE A 326 25.84 -2.37 3.69
C PHE A 326 27.17 -3.06 4.01
N PRO A 327 27.34 -3.61 5.22
CA PRO A 327 28.60 -4.27 5.62
C PRO A 327 29.05 -5.42 4.69
N ASP A 328 28.11 -6.04 3.98
CA ASP A 328 28.29 -7.16 3.10
C ASP A 328 28.30 -6.83 1.59
N ILE A 329 28.38 -5.53 1.24
CA ILE A 329 28.23 -5.04 -0.15
C ILE A 329 29.17 -5.70 -1.16
N GLU A 330 30.35 -6.12 -0.73
CA GLU A 330 31.35 -6.78 -1.59
C GLU A 330 31.08 -8.27 -1.80
N HIS A 331 30.31 -8.91 -0.93
CA HIS A 331 30.10 -10.35 -0.90
C HIS A 331 28.69 -10.76 -1.34
N ALA A 332 27.74 -9.88 -1.16
CA ALA A 332 26.35 -10.09 -1.56
C ALA A 332 26.01 -9.17 -2.74
N PRO A 333 25.91 -9.71 -3.96
CA PRO A 333 25.51 -8.93 -5.13
C PRO A 333 24.11 -8.33 -4.88
N ALA A 334 23.89 -7.10 -5.37
CA ALA A 334 22.59 -6.48 -5.32
C ALA A 334 21.60 -7.34 -6.12
N THR A 335 20.51 -7.72 -5.48
CA THR A 335 19.36 -8.28 -6.19
C THR A 335 18.48 -7.09 -6.57
N PRO A 336 18.41 -6.73 -7.86
CA PRO A 336 17.59 -5.60 -8.27
C PRO A 336 16.12 -5.88 -7.94
N PRO A 337 15.36 -4.87 -7.53
CA PRO A 337 13.92 -4.98 -7.47
C PRO A 337 13.37 -5.40 -8.83
N VAL A 338 12.32 -6.20 -8.84
CA VAL A 338 11.68 -6.68 -10.06
C VAL A 338 10.30 -6.05 -10.21
N ASP A 339 9.83 -5.91 -11.44
CA ASP A 339 8.45 -5.58 -11.73
C ASP A 339 7.52 -6.80 -11.55
N ASP A 340 6.22 -6.59 -11.75
CA ASP A 340 5.21 -7.66 -11.62
C ASP A 340 5.43 -8.83 -12.62
N ALA A 341 6.23 -8.62 -13.66
CA ALA A 341 6.62 -9.65 -14.64
C ALA A 341 7.93 -10.35 -14.26
N GLY A 342 8.53 -10.01 -13.11
CA GLY A 342 9.82 -10.54 -12.66
C GLY A 342 11.03 -9.95 -13.37
N SER A 343 10.87 -8.84 -14.11
CA SER A 343 11.98 -8.18 -14.82
C SER A 343 12.66 -7.14 -13.89
N PRO A 344 14.00 -7.06 -13.91
CA PRO A 344 14.73 -6.09 -13.11
C PRO A 344 14.33 -4.65 -13.42
N LEU A 345 13.92 -3.91 -12.40
CA LEU A 345 13.60 -2.50 -12.52
C LEU A 345 14.87 -1.66 -12.72
N LYS A 346 14.81 -0.71 -13.64
CA LYS A 346 15.91 0.26 -13.85
C LYS A 346 15.82 1.37 -12.80
N ILE A 347 16.94 1.77 -12.22
CA ILE A 347 17.03 2.86 -11.24
C ILE A 347 16.33 4.12 -11.75
N ALA A 348 16.54 4.50 -13.02
CA ALA A 348 15.89 5.65 -13.63
C ALA A 348 14.35 5.57 -13.59
N ALA A 349 13.78 4.38 -13.79
CA ALA A 349 12.33 4.19 -13.74
C ALA A 349 11.81 4.32 -12.30
N ILE A 350 12.52 3.75 -11.33
CA ILE A 350 12.16 3.85 -9.91
C ILE A 350 12.19 5.31 -9.44
N ILE A 351 13.23 6.05 -9.82
CA ILE A 351 13.37 7.47 -9.46
C ILE A 351 12.29 8.32 -10.14
N ALA A 352 11.97 8.02 -11.41
CA ALA A 352 10.94 8.74 -12.15
C ALA A 352 9.54 8.51 -11.57
N ASP A 353 9.32 7.36 -10.93
CA ASP A 353 8.08 7.02 -10.24
C ASP A 353 8.00 7.56 -8.81
N GLY A 354 9.13 8.01 -8.25
CA GLY A 354 9.24 8.63 -6.93
C GLY A 354 8.96 10.13 -6.93
N ASP A 355 8.91 10.68 -5.73
CA ASP A 355 8.78 12.12 -5.52
C ASP A 355 10.16 12.84 -5.49
N LYS A 356 10.13 14.13 -5.17
CA LYS A 356 11.34 14.97 -5.06
C LYS A 356 12.29 14.50 -3.93
N THR A 357 11.78 13.87 -2.89
CA THR A 357 12.61 13.39 -1.77
C THR A 357 13.49 12.24 -2.21
N LEU A 358 12.99 11.37 -3.09
CA LEU A 358 13.76 10.26 -3.66
C LEU A 358 14.91 10.75 -4.56
N ALA A 359 14.65 11.72 -5.43
CA ALA A 359 15.69 12.34 -6.27
C ALA A 359 16.80 13.00 -5.43
N ARG A 360 16.41 13.66 -4.33
CA ARG A 360 17.35 14.24 -3.35
C ARG A 360 18.19 13.19 -2.65
N TYR A 361 17.55 12.13 -2.21
CA TYR A 361 18.22 11.02 -1.54
C TYR A 361 19.31 10.39 -2.39
N PHE A 362 19.01 10.03 -3.63
CA PHE A 362 20.02 9.45 -4.53
C PHE A 362 21.07 10.47 -4.99
N SER A 363 20.72 11.75 -5.09
CA SER A 363 21.71 12.81 -5.31
C SER A 363 22.69 12.93 -4.13
N SER A 364 22.21 12.77 -2.90
CA SER A 364 23.07 12.76 -1.69
C SER A 364 24.00 11.55 -1.70
N ILE A 365 23.50 10.36 -2.00
CA ILE A 365 24.35 9.15 -2.10
C ILE A 365 25.44 9.33 -3.15
N LEU A 366 25.11 9.81 -4.35
CA LEU A 366 26.13 10.09 -5.36
C LEU A 366 27.20 11.04 -4.84
N LEU A 367 26.80 12.10 -4.13
CA LEU A 367 27.72 13.09 -3.60
C LEU A 367 28.60 12.53 -2.48
N ASP A 368 28.05 11.66 -1.63
CA ASP A 368 28.80 10.98 -0.57
C ASP A 368 29.98 10.19 -1.16
N PHE A 369 29.74 9.46 -2.25
CA PHE A 369 30.80 8.72 -2.94
C PHE A 369 31.79 9.63 -3.68
N VAL A 370 31.36 10.79 -4.18
CA VAL A 370 32.26 11.82 -4.76
C VAL A 370 33.20 12.35 -3.70
N THR A 371 32.76 12.46 -2.46
CA THR A 371 33.55 13.02 -1.35
C THR A 371 34.32 12.00 -0.53
N ALA A 372 34.00 10.71 -0.71
CA ALA A 372 34.61 9.63 0.05
C ALA A 372 36.14 9.53 -0.15
N ASP A 373 36.62 9.79 -1.37
CA ASP A 373 38.04 9.73 -1.69
C ASP A 373 38.46 10.95 -2.49
N ARG A 374 39.37 11.76 -1.91
CA ARG A 374 39.83 13.01 -2.53
C ARG A 374 40.72 12.78 -3.77
N ASP A 375 41.42 11.66 -3.83
CA ASP A 375 42.36 11.38 -4.90
C ASP A 375 41.65 11.12 -6.25
N ILE A 376 40.43 10.62 -6.18
CA ILE A 376 39.58 10.36 -7.35
C ILE A 376 38.41 11.33 -7.48
N GLN A 377 38.28 12.34 -6.61
CA GLN A 377 37.10 13.20 -6.49
C GLN A 377 36.64 13.84 -7.79
N GLU A 378 37.57 14.32 -8.63
CA GLU A 378 37.21 14.99 -9.88
C GLU A 378 36.64 14.02 -10.91
N ALA A 379 37.23 12.82 -11.04
CA ALA A 379 36.72 11.76 -11.90
C ALA A 379 35.39 11.18 -11.35
N ALA A 380 35.29 11.03 -10.03
CA ALA A 380 34.07 10.58 -9.36
C ALA A 380 32.91 11.58 -9.56
N LEU A 381 33.19 12.90 -9.51
CA LEU A 381 32.18 13.93 -9.77
C LEU A 381 31.74 13.90 -11.24
N ALA A 382 32.67 13.72 -12.17
CA ALA A 382 32.37 13.59 -13.60
C ALA A 382 31.47 12.37 -13.86
N TRP A 383 31.81 11.24 -13.27
CA TRP A 383 31.04 10.01 -13.39
C TRP A 383 29.66 10.10 -12.71
N ALA A 384 29.57 10.66 -11.50
CA ALA A 384 28.32 10.88 -10.81
C ALA A 384 27.37 11.81 -11.59
N THR A 385 27.94 12.80 -12.31
CA THR A 385 27.17 13.68 -13.19
C THR A 385 26.55 12.90 -14.36
N GLN A 386 27.30 11.97 -14.98
CA GLN A 386 26.75 11.10 -16.04
C GLN A 386 25.68 10.16 -15.51
N LYS A 387 25.86 9.58 -14.32
CA LYS A 387 24.82 8.75 -13.69
C LYS A 387 23.57 9.54 -13.32
N ALA A 388 23.74 10.75 -12.80
CA ALA A 388 22.62 11.65 -12.51
C ALA A 388 21.82 12.02 -13.77
N ASP A 389 22.51 12.26 -14.90
CA ASP A 389 21.87 12.44 -16.21
C ASP A 389 21.08 11.18 -16.64
N ALA A 390 21.69 9.99 -16.52
CA ALA A 390 21.07 8.72 -16.89
C ALA A 390 19.87 8.36 -16.00
N TRP A 391 19.86 8.78 -14.75
CA TRP A 391 18.78 8.54 -13.79
C TRP A 391 17.72 9.65 -13.78
N GLY A 392 17.88 10.72 -14.58
CA GLY A 392 16.93 11.83 -14.66
C GLY A 392 16.95 12.81 -13.49
N ILE A 393 18.00 12.80 -12.65
CA ILE A 393 18.17 13.67 -11.48
C ILE A 393 19.27 14.72 -11.63
N ALA A 394 19.68 15.01 -12.87
CA ALA A 394 20.80 15.91 -13.18
C ALA A 394 20.71 17.31 -12.53
N GLU A 395 19.51 17.91 -12.52
CA GLU A 395 19.32 19.24 -11.94
C GLU A 395 19.47 19.20 -10.41
N CYS A 396 18.86 18.20 -9.79
CA CYS A 396 18.93 17.99 -8.34
C CYS A 396 20.39 17.74 -7.90
N PHE A 397 21.08 16.83 -8.58
CA PHE A 397 22.49 16.53 -8.30
C PHE A 397 23.40 17.74 -8.51
N ALA A 398 23.22 18.52 -9.59
CA ALA A 398 24.00 19.72 -9.85
C ALA A 398 23.83 20.79 -8.75
N GLU A 399 22.61 20.95 -8.22
CA GLU A 399 22.35 21.83 -7.09
C GLU A 399 23.12 21.38 -5.83
N PHE A 400 23.01 20.09 -5.48
CA PHE A 400 23.73 19.52 -4.33
C PHE A 400 25.24 19.63 -4.49
N ALA A 401 25.79 19.19 -5.61
CA ALA A 401 27.23 19.20 -5.87
C ALA A 401 27.82 20.62 -5.83
N THR A 402 27.15 21.60 -6.46
CA THR A 402 27.65 22.98 -6.46
C THR A 402 27.61 23.61 -5.07
N LYS A 403 26.60 23.32 -4.26
CA LYS A 403 26.44 23.83 -2.92
C LYS A 403 27.46 23.22 -1.94
N GLU A 404 27.51 21.90 -1.87
CA GLU A 404 28.33 21.18 -0.88
C GLU A 404 29.83 21.25 -1.22
N LEU A 405 30.20 21.11 -2.47
CA LEU A 405 31.61 21.23 -2.92
C LEU A 405 32.04 22.68 -3.14
N LYS A 406 31.15 23.65 -2.89
CA LYS A 406 31.42 25.11 -3.10
C LYS A 406 31.94 25.44 -4.49
N LEU A 407 31.48 24.71 -5.50
CA LEU A 407 31.88 24.89 -6.88
C LEU A 407 31.12 26.07 -7.51
N ARG A 408 31.84 26.84 -8.37
CA ARG A 408 31.19 27.82 -9.24
C ARG A 408 30.46 27.08 -10.38
N LYS A 409 29.31 27.57 -10.82
CA LYS A 409 28.54 26.98 -11.94
C LYS A 409 29.42 26.67 -13.18
N LYS A 410 30.35 27.55 -13.50
CA LYS A 410 31.30 27.35 -14.64
C LYS A 410 32.21 26.14 -14.40
N GLN A 411 32.69 25.93 -13.17
CA GLN A 411 33.56 24.80 -12.82
C GLN A 411 32.80 23.47 -12.95
N PHE A 412 31.58 23.43 -12.44
CA PHE A 412 30.72 22.23 -12.56
C PHE A 412 30.43 21.93 -14.06
N GLN A 413 30.10 22.95 -14.84
CA GLN A 413 29.87 22.80 -16.29
C GLN A 413 31.12 22.32 -17.04
N GLN A 414 32.31 22.77 -16.64
CA GLN A 414 33.57 22.29 -17.22
C GLN A 414 33.79 20.82 -16.94
N ILE A 415 33.59 20.38 -15.65
CA ILE A 415 33.72 18.97 -15.28
C ILE A 415 32.73 18.12 -16.06
N ARG A 416 31.48 18.60 -16.22
CA ARG A 416 30.45 17.90 -17.03
C ARG A 416 30.88 17.79 -18.50
N SER A 417 31.47 18.86 -19.07
CA SER A 417 31.96 18.84 -20.44
C SER A 417 33.16 17.92 -20.66
N ASP A 418 34.03 17.83 -19.67
CA ASP A 418 35.26 17.02 -19.72
C ASP A 418 35.09 15.62 -19.16
N ALA A 419 33.84 15.22 -18.80
CA ALA A 419 33.55 14.00 -18.03
C ALA A 419 34.14 12.74 -18.66
N GLU A 420 34.00 12.53 -19.97
CA GLU A 420 34.56 11.35 -20.65
C GLU A 420 36.09 11.28 -20.53
N SER A 421 36.77 12.45 -20.64
CA SER A 421 38.23 12.53 -20.53
C SER A 421 38.70 12.24 -19.10
N LEU A 422 38.03 12.79 -18.09
CA LEU A 422 38.32 12.58 -16.66
C LEU A 422 38.17 11.13 -16.25
N ILE A 423 37.06 10.51 -16.66
CA ILE A 423 36.78 9.09 -16.38
C ILE A 423 37.83 8.21 -17.05
N LYS A 424 38.15 8.45 -18.33
CA LYS A 424 39.15 7.66 -19.05
C LYS A 424 40.57 7.78 -18.44
N GLN A 425 40.92 8.96 -17.91
CA GLN A 425 42.16 9.14 -17.18
C GLN A 425 42.20 8.31 -15.90
N ALA A 426 41.11 8.28 -15.15
CA ALA A 426 40.99 7.47 -13.95
C ALA A 426 41.05 5.95 -14.25
N GLU A 427 40.44 5.48 -15.34
CA GLU A 427 40.53 4.09 -15.78
C GLU A 427 41.95 3.65 -16.16
N THR A 428 42.76 4.57 -16.66
CA THR A 428 44.14 4.28 -17.08
C THR A 428 45.20 4.53 -16.01
N SER A 429 44.83 5.21 -14.92
CA SER A 429 45.71 5.45 -13.78
C SER A 429 45.88 4.15 -12.97
N PRO A 430 47.11 3.73 -12.66
CA PRO A 430 47.30 2.58 -11.76
C PRO A 430 46.62 2.90 -10.42
N THR A 431 45.64 2.10 -10.04
CA THR A 431 45.08 2.12 -8.69
C THR A 431 46.23 2.02 -7.70
N ALA A 432 46.43 3.04 -6.88
CA ALA A 432 47.36 2.97 -5.75
C ALA A 432 46.86 1.86 -4.83
N THR A 433 47.56 0.73 -4.86
CA THR A 433 47.38 -0.45 -3.99
C THR A 433 47.73 -0.10 -2.57
#